data_70fee5b3e03ead1b4fe711ec8cb67a1a
#
_entry.id   70fee5b3e03ead1b4fe711ec8cb67a1a
#
_cell.length_a   1.000
_cell.length_b   1.000
_cell.length_c   1.000
_cell.angle_alpha   90.00
_cell.angle_beta   90.00
_cell.angle_gamma   90.00
#
_symmetry.space_group_name_H-M   'P 1'
#
loop_
_entity.id
_entity.type
_entity.pdbx_description
1 polymer ?
#
loop_
_entity_poly.entity_id
_entity_poly.type
_entity_poly.pdbx_seq_one_letter_code
_entity_poly.pdbx_strand_id
1 'polypeptide(L)'
;MMKNYPEKIGQTLFLIFIFLSLQLGAAARLAAAADISVETLLDRQEATIGEPLAMQIRVNGAKEAQPPDLSQLADFKVQERGGQGTSSTSVSNVNGKWERITQHAYFFNYTITPKRAGRLTIPAIAIEAEGSTFHTEPVTITATEPQETDDLKLRIFLSQATCYVGEAVTMTVTWFVGLDVNGFEFQLPVVDDPRFEAVPLDSKTTGAGQEALKIPIGSSAVVAVKGRGEFAGRDFLTVTFQYLLLPREAGSFTLPRATVACQTVSTFRQVPRRAPFKGYGNFDDFFGSSSQPVYRTQVVPSNTPQLTVLPLPEQGRPPDFSGLVGDYAIQADAAPRNVHIGDPVTLTVTISGPSARQAKLPDLARFLPASSFKIPEEIAAGDLRDNNKIFTQTIRVKDTAVTAIPPIELSYFDPASQSYRLASTAPIPLTVQAARVVTAVDAEGKAAPAGQKELQAAEKGLAPNYEGEEALIDQRHGAFQLDQWLLLFATPPLLFLLTGLLRLLKNRRENNREQRQTRHALARLERQLAAASLTPEGLAAALKEYLAVKLHKKAGALTFLDVEPALTALQVDETLRQEVRELLSRFETWQYAGLPGTAGDLAQIRARTLDAARRLEAYFP
;
A
#
# COMPACT_ATOMS: atom_id res chain seq x y z
N MET A 1 -97.54 0.43 3.96
CA MET A 1 -96.31 -0.26 4.28
C MET A 1 -95.25 0.19 3.30
N MET A 2 -94.68 1.37 3.49
CA MET A 2 -93.49 1.87 2.76
C MET A 2 -92.72 2.69 3.75
N LYS A 3 -91.56 2.22 4.15
CA LYS A 3 -90.47 3.04 4.80
C LYS A 3 -89.34 2.04 5.15
N ASN A 4 -88.17 2.19 4.54
CA ASN A 4 -86.83 1.85 4.95
C ASN A 4 -85.97 1.27 3.77
N TYR A 5 -85.73 2.09 2.74
CA TYR A 5 -84.79 1.69 1.69
C TYR A 5 -83.77 2.77 1.27
N PRO A 6 -83.58 3.95 1.87
CA PRO A 6 -82.50 4.80 1.41
C PRO A 6 -81.20 4.70 2.23
N GLU A 7 -81.22 4.14 3.47
CA GLU A 7 -79.99 4.14 4.31
C GLU A 7 -78.93 3.07 3.93
N LYS A 8 -79.38 1.94 3.44
CA LYS A 8 -78.45 0.88 3.06
C LYS A 8 -77.70 1.15 1.74
N ILE A 9 -78.26 1.90 0.81
CA ILE A 9 -77.63 2.28 -0.45
C ILE A 9 -76.54 3.32 -0.25
N GLY A 10 -76.72 4.26 0.70
CA GLY A 10 -75.71 5.24 1.05
C GLY A 10 -74.49 4.64 1.72
N GLN A 11 -74.69 3.66 2.62
CA GLN A 11 -73.57 2.94 3.27
C GLN A 11 -72.80 2.04 2.30
N THR A 12 -73.45 1.41 1.36
CA THR A 12 -72.81 0.55 0.35
C THR A 12 -72.02 1.41 -0.66
N LEU A 13 -72.55 2.55 -1.08
CA LEU A 13 -71.84 3.50 -1.94
C LEU A 13 -70.63 4.17 -1.23
N PHE A 14 -70.74 4.45 0.07
CA PHE A 14 -69.65 5.01 0.87
C PHE A 14 -68.53 3.96 1.07
N LEU A 15 -68.83 2.68 1.29
CA LEU A 15 -67.86 1.61 1.38
C LEU A 15 -67.15 1.32 0.04
N ILE A 16 -67.89 1.39 -1.09
CA ILE A 16 -67.34 1.28 -2.43
C ILE A 16 -66.39 2.45 -2.74
N PHE A 17 -66.71 3.67 -2.30
CA PHE A 17 -65.88 4.85 -2.49
C PHE A 17 -64.60 4.79 -1.64
N ILE A 18 -64.67 4.28 -0.38
CA ILE A 18 -63.51 4.04 0.46
C ILE A 18 -62.61 2.93 -0.14
N PHE A 19 -63.23 1.86 -0.65
CA PHE A 19 -62.47 0.76 -1.27
C PHE A 19 -61.80 1.20 -2.60
N LEU A 20 -62.48 2.03 -3.39
CA LEU A 20 -61.92 2.60 -4.63
C LEU A 20 -60.82 3.64 -4.35
N SER A 21 -60.95 4.49 -3.29
CA SER A 21 -59.90 5.41 -2.88
C SER A 21 -58.68 4.72 -2.28
N LEU A 22 -58.86 3.57 -1.59
CA LEU A 22 -57.77 2.73 -1.09
C LEU A 22 -57.02 2.05 -2.23
N GLN A 23 -57.75 1.59 -3.26
CA GLN A 23 -57.13 1.00 -4.45
C GLN A 23 -56.38 2.04 -5.31
N LEU A 24 -56.90 3.25 -5.46
CA LEU A 24 -56.18 4.35 -6.12
C LEU A 24 -54.94 4.80 -5.35
N GLY A 25 -54.98 4.80 -4.01
CA GLY A 25 -53.82 5.11 -3.15
C GLY A 25 -52.73 4.03 -3.20
N ALA A 26 -53.13 2.75 -3.39
CA ALA A 26 -52.19 1.65 -3.57
C ALA A 26 -51.53 1.65 -4.97
N ALA A 27 -52.32 1.96 -6.01
CA ALA A 27 -51.81 2.08 -7.39
C ALA A 27 -50.87 3.29 -7.56
N ALA A 28 -51.12 4.40 -6.87
CA ALA A 28 -50.21 5.56 -6.91
C ALA A 28 -48.88 5.35 -6.17
N ARG A 29 -48.80 4.38 -5.25
CA ARG A 29 -47.54 4.01 -4.59
C ARG A 29 -46.68 3.02 -5.43
N LEU A 30 -47.24 2.32 -6.40
CA LEU A 30 -46.48 1.45 -7.32
C LEU A 30 -45.84 2.22 -8.50
N ALA A 31 -46.18 3.49 -8.73
CA ALA A 31 -45.71 4.26 -9.88
C ALA A 31 -44.45 5.11 -9.59
N ALA A 32 -43.83 4.98 -8.42
CA ALA A 32 -42.64 5.74 -8.04
C ALA A 32 -41.44 4.86 -7.54
N ALA A 33 -41.47 3.55 -7.79
CA ALA A 33 -40.26 2.75 -7.63
C ALA A 33 -39.36 3.10 -8.81
N ALA A 34 -38.28 3.83 -8.57
CA ALA A 34 -37.20 3.95 -9.54
C ALA A 34 -36.81 2.52 -9.92
N ASP A 35 -36.87 2.19 -11.23
CA ASP A 35 -36.43 0.89 -11.72
C ASP A 35 -34.96 0.70 -11.37
N ILE A 36 -34.69 -0.04 -10.27
CA ILE A 36 -33.32 -0.39 -9.88
C ILE A 36 -32.88 -1.50 -10.83
N SER A 37 -31.84 -1.23 -11.61
CA SER A 37 -31.21 -2.20 -12.48
C SER A 37 -29.77 -2.45 -12.06
N VAL A 38 -29.34 -3.70 -12.16
CA VAL A 38 -27.97 -4.15 -11.81
C VAL A 38 -27.33 -4.77 -13.03
N GLU A 39 -26.12 -4.34 -13.32
CA GLU A 39 -25.37 -4.84 -14.47
C GLU A 39 -23.90 -5.07 -14.11
N THR A 40 -23.30 -6.13 -14.70
CA THR A 40 -21.86 -6.39 -14.62
C THR A 40 -21.21 -5.93 -15.91
N LEU A 41 -20.27 -4.99 -15.80
CA LEU A 41 -19.50 -4.46 -16.91
C LEU A 41 -18.06 -4.96 -16.79
N LEU A 42 -17.51 -5.42 -17.91
CA LEU A 42 -16.11 -5.82 -18.03
C LEU A 42 -15.42 -4.92 -19.05
N ASP A 43 -14.13 -4.64 -18.82
CA ASP A 43 -13.31 -3.91 -19.79
C ASP A 43 -13.11 -4.73 -21.10
N ARG A 44 -13.15 -6.08 -21.00
CA ARG A 44 -13.04 -7.00 -22.14
C ARG A 44 -13.58 -8.40 -21.76
N GLN A 45 -13.88 -9.22 -22.78
CA GLN A 45 -14.37 -10.59 -22.60
C GLN A 45 -13.34 -11.67 -22.93
N GLU A 46 -12.13 -11.25 -23.35
CA GLU A 46 -11.00 -12.14 -23.62
C GLU A 46 -9.84 -11.76 -22.72
N ALA A 47 -9.21 -12.75 -22.12
CA ALA A 47 -8.05 -12.57 -21.26
C ALA A 47 -7.13 -13.78 -21.31
N THR A 48 -5.92 -13.60 -20.80
CA THR A 48 -4.98 -14.70 -20.56
C THR A 48 -5.04 -15.09 -19.08
N ILE A 49 -4.75 -16.35 -18.73
CA ILE A 49 -4.59 -16.76 -17.33
C ILE A 49 -3.59 -15.84 -16.65
N GLY A 50 -3.95 -15.32 -15.48
CA GLY A 50 -3.10 -14.37 -14.75
C GLY A 50 -3.20 -12.92 -15.22
N GLU A 51 -3.96 -12.63 -16.27
CA GLU A 51 -4.20 -11.27 -16.75
C GLU A 51 -5.34 -10.61 -15.95
N PRO A 52 -5.09 -9.45 -15.30
CA PRO A 52 -6.13 -8.76 -14.56
C PRO A 52 -7.13 -8.08 -15.50
N LEU A 53 -8.42 -8.25 -15.23
CA LEU A 53 -9.55 -7.62 -15.89
C LEU A 53 -10.24 -6.67 -14.93
N ALA A 54 -10.64 -5.50 -15.41
CA ALA A 54 -11.48 -4.61 -14.62
C ALA A 54 -12.95 -5.06 -14.72
N MET A 55 -13.55 -5.30 -13.57
CA MET A 55 -14.97 -5.61 -13.42
C MET A 55 -15.65 -4.52 -12.61
N GLN A 56 -16.72 -3.97 -13.14
CA GLN A 56 -17.55 -3.00 -12.43
C GLN A 56 -18.97 -3.55 -12.33
N ILE A 57 -19.50 -3.57 -11.11
CA ILE A 57 -20.90 -3.84 -10.86
C ILE A 57 -21.59 -2.49 -10.66
N ARG A 58 -22.56 -2.21 -11.52
CA ARG A 58 -23.30 -0.95 -11.52
C ARG A 58 -24.73 -1.18 -11.07
N VAL A 59 -25.15 -0.41 -10.08
CA VAL A 59 -26.50 -0.39 -9.54
C VAL A 59 -27.13 0.95 -9.90
N ASN A 60 -28.01 0.97 -10.87
CA ASN A 60 -28.71 2.17 -11.29
C ASN A 60 -30.00 2.35 -10.47
N GLY A 61 -30.36 3.58 -10.14
CA GLY A 61 -31.59 3.90 -9.42
C GLY A 61 -31.47 3.85 -7.89
N ALA A 62 -30.40 3.26 -7.34
CA ALA A 62 -30.18 3.17 -5.91
C ALA A 62 -29.22 4.26 -5.38
N LYS A 63 -29.51 4.78 -4.19
CA LYS A 63 -28.63 5.71 -3.45
C LYS A 63 -27.60 4.96 -2.64
N GLU A 64 -27.98 3.81 -2.09
CA GLU A 64 -27.13 2.94 -1.28
C GLU A 64 -27.25 1.49 -1.77
N ALA A 65 -26.14 0.78 -1.79
CA ALA A 65 -26.07 -0.63 -2.11
C ALA A 65 -25.02 -1.29 -1.22
N GLN A 66 -25.27 -2.56 -0.84
CA GLN A 66 -24.31 -3.35 -0.07
C GLN A 66 -23.30 -4.03 -1.01
N PRO A 67 -22.03 -4.19 -0.55
CA PRO A 67 -21.05 -4.94 -1.32
C PRO A 67 -21.54 -6.37 -1.59
N PRO A 68 -21.47 -6.87 -2.83
CA PRO A 68 -21.90 -8.22 -3.17
C PRO A 68 -20.94 -9.29 -2.65
N ASP A 69 -21.47 -10.47 -2.34
CA ASP A 69 -20.65 -11.66 -2.07
C ASP A 69 -20.16 -12.26 -3.40
N LEU A 70 -18.83 -12.24 -3.58
CA LEU A 70 -18.13 -12.77 -4.76
C LEU A 70 -17.44 -14.12 -4.50
N SER A 71 -17.71 -14.78 -3.38
CA SER A 71 -17.11 -16.08 -3.00
C SER A 71 -17.36 -17.19 -4.03
N GLN A 72 -18.48 -17.09 -4.77
CA GLN A 72 -18.84 -18.00 -5.86
C GLN A 72 -17.94 -17.89 -7.11
N LEU A 73 -17.07 -16.87 -7.21
CA LEU A 73 -16.14 -16.69 -8.33
C LEU A 73 -14.86 -17.52 -8.14
N ALA A 74 -15.00 -18.84 -7.90
CA ALA A 74 -13.87 -19.74 -7.61
C ALA A 74 -12.80 -19.79 -8.73
N ASP A 75 -13.22 -19.63 -9.99
CA ASP A 75 -12.35 -19.63 -11.16
C ASP A 75 -11.52 -18.33 -11.31
N PHE A 76 -11.79 -17.33 -10.47
CA PHE A 76 -11.12 -16.05 -10.51
C PHE A 76 -10.45 -15.71 -9.16
N LYS A 77 -9.36 -14.98 -9.21
CA LYS A 77 -8.84 -14.23 -8.06
C LYS A 77 -9.51 -12.86 -8.08
N VAL A 78 -10.25 -12.52 -7.04
CA VAL A 78 -10.98 -11.25 -6.94
C VAL A 78 -10.25 -10.32 -5.99
N GLN A 79 -10.08 -9.06 -6.41
CA GLN A 79 -9.52 -7.98 -5.59
C GLN A 79 -10.48 -6.79 -5.63
N GLU A 80 -10.92 -6.33 -4.48
CA GLU A 80 -11.75 -5.15 -4.37
C GLU A 80 -10.94 -3.87 -4.60
N ARG A 81 -11.52 -2.93 -5.37
CA ARG A 81 -10.94 -1.61 -5.67
C ARG A 81 -11.77 -0.46 -5.09
N GLY A 82 -12.78 -0.81 -4.29
CA GLY A 82 -13.69 0.12 -3.64
C GLY A 82 -14.97 0.40 -4.43
N GLY A 83 -15.92 1.02 -3.74
CA GLY A 83 -17.21 1.43 -4.28
C GLY A 83 -17.48 2.91 -4.09
N GLN A 84 -18.29 3.48 -4.95
CA GLN A 84 -18.72 4.88 -4.82
C GLN A 84 -20.13 5.07 -5.37
N GLY A 85 -20.92 5.89 -4.66
CA GLY A 85 -22.21 6.38 -5.15
C GLY A 85 -22.04 7.68 -5.94
N THR A 86 -22.79 7.83 -7.01
CA THR A 86 -22.87 9.07 -7.78
C THR A 86 -24.33 9.50 -7.94
N SER A 87 -24.56 10.80 -8.00
CA SER A 87 -25.87 11.35 -8.34
C SER A 87 -25.71 12.39 -9.45
N SER A 88 -26.51 12.27 -10.49
CA SER A 88 -26.57 13.21 -11.60
C SER A 88 -27.96 13.84 -11.62
N THR A 89 -28.02 15.17 -11.63
CA THR A 89 -29.29 15.89 -11.74
C THR A 89 -29.33 16.59 -13.08
N SER A 90 -30.28 16.20 -13.93
CA SER A 90 -30.60 16.88 -15.18
C SER A 90 -31.85 17.71 -15.00
N VAL A 91 -31.85 18.92 -15.57
CA VAL A 91 -33.01 19.82 -15.58
C VAL A 91 -33.37 20.03 -17.03
N SER A 92 -34.57 19.61 -17.42
CA SER A 92 -35.10 19.79 -18.77
C SER A 92 -36.39 20.62 -18.72
N ASN A 93 -36.60 21.40 -19.76
CA ASN A 93 -37.87 22.13 -19.95
C ASN A 93 -38.66 21.44 -21.06
N VAL A 94 -39.72 20.77 -20.68
CA VAL A 94 -40.64 20.12 -21.62
C VAL A 94 -41.98 20.84 -21.54
N ASN A 95 -42.42 21.44 -22.66
CA ASN A 95 -43.67 22.17 -22.76
C ASN A 95 -43.86 23.30 -21.72
N GLY A 96 -42.77 24.03 -21.40
CA GLY A 96 -42.82 25.14 -20.44
C GLY A 96 -42.78 24.71 -18.96
N LYS A 97 -42.71 23.41 -18.65
CA LYS A 97 -42.53 22.90 -17.29
C LYS A 97 -41.08 22.45 -17.10
N TRP A 98 -40.45 22.93 -16.04
CA TRP A 98 -39.13 22.51 -15.63
C TRP A 98 -39.24 21.17 -14.89
N GLU A 99 -38.66 20.16 -15.45
CA GLU A 99 -38.56 18.83 -14.84
C GLU A 99 -37.13 18.59 -14.38
N ARG A 100 -36.99 18.23 -13.10
CA ARG A 100 -35.69 17.87 -12.50
C ARG A 100 -35.67 16.36 -12.29
N ILE A 101 -34.83 15.68 -13.04
CA ILE A 101 -34.62 14.25 -12.91
C ILE A 101 -33.29 14.04 -12.22
N THR A 102 -33.30 13.43 -11.02
CA THR A 102 -32.07 13.02 -10.30
C THR A 102 -31.93 11.53 -10.47
N GLN A 103 -30.85 11.12 -11.11
CA GLN A 103 -30.48 9.72 -11.27
C GLN A 103 -29.37 9.39 -10.26
N HIS A 104 -29.57 8.31 -9.54
CA HIS A 104 -28.58 7.76 -8.61
C HIS A 104 -27.98 6.51 -9.24
N ALA A 105 -26.68 6.30 -9.04
CA ALA A 105 -26.01 5.07 -9.40
C ALA A 105 -24.93 4.77 -8.36
N TYR A 106 -24.76 3.49 -8.03
CA TYR A 106 -23.70 3.02 -7.17
C TYR A 106 -22.80 2.06 -7.96
N PHE A 107 -21.48 2.19 -7.78
CA PHE A 107 -20.49 1.40 -8.52
C PHE A 107 -19.61 0.64 -7.54
N PHE A 108 -19.45 -0.66 -7.75
CA PHE A 108 -18.44 -1.48 -7.10
C PHE A 108 -17.39 -1.86 -8.13
N ASN A 109 -16.13 -1.56 -7.83
CA ASN A 109 -15.02 -1.81 -8.73
C ASN A 109 -14.18 -2.96 -8.21
N TYR A 110 -13.91 -3.92 -9.07
CA TYR A 110 -13.11 -5.10 -8.79
C TYR A 110 -12.07 -5.32 -9.87
N THR A 111 -10.97 -5.95 -9.49
CA THR A 111 -10.06 -6.58 -10.43
C THR A 111 -10.26 -8.08 -10.32
N ILE A 112 -10.58 -8.75 -11.41
CA ILE A 112 -10.70 -10.19 -11.48
C ILE A 112 -9.60 -10.77 -12.36
N THR A 113 -9.02 -11.91 -11.96
CA THR A 113 -7.93 -12.55 -12.69
C THR A 113 -8.27 -14.01 -12.90
N PRO A 114 -8.37 -14.50 -14.16
CA PRO A 114 -8.67 -15.90 -14.45
C PRO A 114 -7.58 -16.83 -13.91
N LYS A 115 -7.98 -17.94 -13.26
CA LYS A 115 -7.08 -18.96 -12.72
C LYS A 115 -6.85 -20.15 -13.68
N ARG A 116 -7.75 -20.39 -14.63
CA ARG A 116 -7.67 -21.48 -15.61
C ARG A 116 -8.11 -21.03 -17.01
N ALA A 117 -7.66 -21.78 -18.02
CA ALA A 117 -8.07 -21.55 -19.40
C ALA A 117 -9.48 -22.09 -19.67
N GLY A 118 -10.06 -21.60 -20.74
CA GLY A 118 -11.36 -22.01 -21.24
C GLY A 118 -12.42 -20.95 -21.10
N ARG A 119 -13.66 -21.36 -21.27
CA ARG A 119 -14.83 -20.51 -21.11
C ARG A 119 -15.20 -20.45 -19.63
N LEU A 120 -15.04 -19.28 -19.03
CA LEU A 120 -15.32 -19.01 -17.62
C LEU A 120 -16.57 -18.16 -17.52
N THR A 121 -17.48 -18.51 -16.62
CA THR A 121 -18.72 -17.76 -16.44
C THR A 121 -18.71 -17.07 -15.08
N ILE A 122 -18.93 -15.77 -15.07
CA ILE A 122 -19.31 -15.00 -13.89
C ILE A 122 -20.81 -15.24 -13.71
N PRO A 123 -21.25 -15.93 -12.65
CA PRO A 123 -22.68 -16.22 -12.44
C PRO A 123 -23.45 -14.94 -12.13
N ALA A 124 -24.77 -15.02 -12.05
CA ALA A 124 -25.61 -13.95 -11.58
C ALA A 124 -25.21 -13.58 -10.13
N ILE A 125 -24.82 -12.33 -9.91
CA ILE A 125 -24.37 -11.82 -8.62
C ILE A 125 -25.55 -11.15 -7.93
N ALA A 126 -25.85 -11.57 -6.70
CA ALA A 126 -26.87 -10.98 -5.86
C ALA A 126 -26.35 -9.69 -5.21
N ILE A 127 -27.14 -8.62 -5.25
CA ILE A 127 -26.79 -7.31 -4.69
C ILE A 127 -28.00 -6.78 -3.92
N GLU A 128 -27.78 -6.39 -2.68
CA GLU A 128 -28.78 -5.75 -1.86
C GLU A 128 -28.76 -4.23 -2.07
N ALA A 129 -29.86 -3.67 -2.53
CA ALA A 129 -30.03 -2.24 -2.74
C ALA A 129 -31.41 -1.80 -2.29
N GLU A 130 -31.47 -0.70 -1.51
CA GLU A 130 -32.73 -0.13 -0.98
C GLU A 130 -33.63 -1.20 -0.28
N GLY A 131 -32.99 -2.19 0.40
CA GLY A 131 -33.69 -3.26 1.13
C GLY A 131 -34.28 -4.38 0.27
N SER A 132 -33.94 -4.46 -1.01
CA SER A 132 -34.33 -5.51 -1.95
C SER A 132 -33.12 -6.15 -2.62
N THR A 133 -33.23 -7.42 -2.98
CA THR A 133 -32.16 -8.16 -3.66
C THR A 133 -32.36 -8.17 -5.16
N PHE A 134 -31.36 -7.78 -5.90
CA PHE A 134 -31.31 -7.77 -7.36
C PHE A 134 -30.19 -8.69 -7.84
N HIS A 135 -30.29 -9.19 -9.07
CA HIS A 135 -29.29 -10.08 -9.64
C HIS A 135 -28.77 -9.52 -10.97
N THR A 136 -27.46 -9.62 -11.17
CA THR A 136 -26.87 -9.30 -12.47
C THR A 136 -27.12 -10.43 -13.47
N GLU A 137 -27.00 -10.12 -14.77
CA GLU A 137 -26.92 -11.16 -15.77
C GLU A 137 -25.57 -11.88 -15.72
N PRO A 138 -25.52 -13.21 -16.01
CA PRO A 138 -24.26 -13.94 -16.08
C PRO A 138 -23.42 -13.47 -17.27
N VAL A 139 -22.12 -13.31 -17.07
CA VAL A 139 -21.18 -12.87 -18.11
C VAL A 139 -20.13 -13.95 -18.37
N THR A 140 -19.86 -14.25 -19.63
CA THR A 140 -18.86 -15.24 -20.03
C THR A 140 -17.57 -14.57 -20.51
N ILE A 141 -16.44 -15.08 -20.03
CA ILE A 141 -15.07 -14.66 -20.40
C ILE A 141 -14.37 -15.85 -21.04
N THR A 142 -13.62 -15.63 -22.11
CA THR A 142 -12.74 -16.65 -22.71
C THR A 142 -11.31 -16.40 -22.21
N ALA A 143 -10.79 -17.32 -21.39
CA ALA A 143 -9.43 -17.28 -20.89
C ALA A 143 -8.52 -18.20 -21.70
N THR A 144 -7.41 -17.67 -22.20
CA THR A 144 -6.40 -18.43 -22.95
C THR A 144 -5.16 -18.69 -22.10
N GLU A 145 -4.37 -19.70 -22.45
CA GLU A 145 -3.08 -19.91 -21.79
C GLU A 145 -2.09 -18.83 -22.21
N PRO A 146 -1.27 -18.34 -21.27
CA PRO A 146 -0.21 -17.39 -21.57
C PRO A 146 0.87 -18.05 -22.42
N GLN A 147 1.36 -17.32 -23.40
CA GLN A 147 2.43 -17.78 -24.29
C GLN A 147 3.72 -16.99 -24.07
N GLU A 148 4.86 -17.66 -24.14
CA GLU A 148 6.16 -17.00 -24.13
C GLU A 148 6.35 -16.18 -25.39
N THR A 149 7.08 -15.08 -25.26
CA THR A 149 7.52 -14.26 -26.39
C THR A 149 9.03 -14.25 -26.47
N ASP A 150 9.60 -13.85 -27.60
CA ASP A 150 11.04 -13.77 -27.74
C ASP A 150 11.66 -12.68 -26.86
N ASP A 151 10.90 -11.65 -26.54
CA ASP A 151 11.37 -10.48 -25.81
C ASP A 151 11.10 -10.54 -24.30
N LEU A 152 10.21 -11.41 -23.85
CA LEU A 152 9.84 -11.53 -22.43
C LEU A 152 9.84 -13.00 -22.03
N LYS A 153 10.65 -13.36 -21.04
CA LYS A 153 10.71 -14.73 -20.53
C LYS A 153 10.77 -14.74 -19.01
N LEU A 154 10.04 -15.65 -18.40
CA LEU A 154 10.07 -15.89 -16.96
C LEU A 154 10.63 -17.28 -16.70
N ARG A 155 11.60 -17.39 -15.79
CA ARG A 155 12.23 -18.67 -15.46
C ARG A 155 12.30 -18.86 -13.95
N ILE A 156 12.01 -20.09 -13.56
CA ILE A 156 12.18 -20.59 -12.19
C ILE A 156 13.30 -21.62 -12.21
N PHE A 157 14.29 -21.41 -11.35
CA PHE A 157 15.39 -22.31 -11.11
C PHE A 157 15.33 -22.79 -9.67
N LEU A 158 15.57 -24.08 -9.46
CA LEU A 158 15.71 -24.67 -8.13
C LEU A 158 17.18 -24.98 -7.90
N SER A 159 17.68 -24.77 -6.67
CA SER A 159 19.06 -25.13 -6.29
C SER A 159 19.34 -26.64 -6.46
N GLN A 160 18.29 -27.45 -6.36
CA GLN A 160 18.37 -28.91 -6.54
C GLN A 160 17.01 -29.47 -6.97
N ALA A 161 17.00 -30.55 -7.72
CA ALA A 161 15.79 -31.23 -8.21
C ALA A 161 15.29 -32.32 -7.23
N THR A 162 16.10 -32.73 -6.27
CA THR A 162 15.76 -33.74 -5.27
C THR A 162 16.19 -33.25 -3.91
N CYS A 163 15.31 -33.38 -2.92
CA CYS A 163 15.56 -32.97 -1.55
C CYS A 163 14.80 -33.88 -0.57
N TYR A 164 15.03 -33.70 0.72
CA TYR A 164 14.27 -34.36 1.77
C TYR A 164 13.15 -33.46 2.31
N VAL A 165 12.14 -34.04 2.96
CA VAL A 165 11.12 -33.27 3.68
C VAL A 165 11.79 -32.36 4.71
N GLY A 166 11.45 -31.07 4.68
CA GLY A 166 12.05 -30.04 5.56
C GLY A 166 13.41 -29.51 5.10
N GLU A 167 13.99 -30.03 4.03
CA GLU A 167 15.22 -29.49 3.45
C GLU A 167 14.95 -28.20 2.70
N ALA A 168 15.80 -27.21 2.91
CA ALA A 168 15.68 -25.90 2.29
C ALA A 168 16.15 -25.92 0.83
N VAL A 169 15.24 -25.67 -0.10
CA VAL A 169 15.51 -25.53 -1.53
C VAL A 169 15.40 -24.07 -1.94
N THR A 170 16.47 -23.49 -2.48
CA THR A 170 16.40 -22.12 -3.00
C THR A 170 15.72 -22.11 -4.36
N MET A 171 14.59 -21.40 -4.45
CA MET A 171 13.89 -21.09 -5.69
C MET A 171 14.29 -19.70 -6.16
N THR A 172 14.94 -19.61 -7.32
CA THR A 172 15.30 -18.35 -7.98
C THR A 172 14.34 -18.09 -9.11
N VAL A 173 13.66 -16.95 -9.07
CA VAL A 173 12.78 -16.48 -10.13
C VAL A 173 13.49 -15.35 -10.86
N THR A 174 13.67 -15.50 -12.18
CA THR A 174 14.30 -14.49 -13.04
C THR A 174 13.37 -14.14 -14.19
N TRP A 175 13.03 -12.87 -14.27
CA TRP A 175 12.30 -12.28 -15.39
C TRP A 175 13.28 -11.58 -16.32
N PHE A 176 13.34 -12.03 -17.57
CA PHE A 176 14.15 -11.49 -18.66
C PHE A 176 13.30 -10.53 -19.48
N VAL A 177 13.74 -9.28 -19.61
CA VAL A 177 13.01 -8.18 -20.23
C VAL A 177 13.84 -7.60 -21.36
N GLY A 178 13.42 -7.85 -22.61
CA GLY A 178 14.08 -7.41 -23.83
C GLY A 178 13.45 -6.17 -24.48
N LEU A 179 12.39 -5.60 -23.87
CA LEU A 179 11.68 -4.43 -24.36
C LEU A 179 11.24 -3.53 -23.20
N ASP A 180 10.81 -2.31 -23.51
CA ASP A 180 10.31 -1.40 -22.49
C ASP A 180 8.94 -1.83 -21.97
N VAL A 181 8.81 -1.91 -20.65
CA VAL A 181 7.59 -2.27 -19.94
C VAL A 181 7.18 -1.16 -18.98
N ASN A 182 5.86 -0.94 -18.87
CA ASN A 182 5.27 0.00 -17.93
C ASN A 182 4.44 -0.76 -16.90
N GLY A 183 4.98 -0.90 -15.69
CA GLY A 183 4.33 -1.67 -14.63
C GLY A 183 4.37 -3.19 -14.84
N PHE A 184 4.38 -3.93 -13.75
CA PHE A 184 4.32 -5.39 -13.76
C PHE A 184 3.76 -5.92 -12.44
N GLU A 185 3.19 -7.13 -12.50
CA GLU A 185 2.67 -7.86 -11.34
C GLU A 185 3.03 -9.34 -11.46
N PHE A 186 3.64 -9.92 -10.43
CA PHE A 186 3.97 -11.33 -10.37
C PHE A 186 2.88 -12.13 -9.67
N GLN A 187 2.60 -13.31 -10.20
CA GLN A 187 1.78 -14.32 -9.54
C GLN A 187 2.58 -15.61 -9.41
N LEU A 188 2.83 -16.01 -8.17
CA LEU A 188 3.57 -17.22 -7.81
C LEU A 188 2.67 -18.17 -7.00
N PRO A 189 1.92 -19.07 -7.63
CA PRO A 189 1.00 -19.95 -6.91
C PRO A 189 1.67 -20.88 -5.91
N VAL A 190 2.96 -21.19 -6.08
CA VAL A 190 3.75 -22.01 -5.15
C VAL A 190 3.88 -21.37 -3.77
N VAL A 191 3.79 -20.04 -3.66
CA VAL A 191 3.90 -19.32 -2.37
C VAL A 191 2.69 -19.59 -1.48
N ASP A 192 1.53 -19.81 -2.09
CA ASP A 192 0.27 -20.09 -1.41
C ASP A 192 -0.04 -21.61 -1.33
N ASP A 193 0.88 -22.46 -1.81
CA ASP A 193 0.71 -23.92 -1.80
C ASP A 193 0.98 -24.49 -0.41
N PRO A 194 0.02 -25.11 0.30
CA PRO A 194 0.19 -25.61 1.67
C PRO A 194 1.24 -26.73 1.80
N ARG A 195 1.62 -27.38 0.70
CA ARG A 195 2.64 -28.42 0.68
C ARG A 195 4.06 -27.87 0.87
N PHE A 196 4.22 -26.56 0.68
CA PHE A 196 5.48 -25.86 0.84
C PHE A 196 5.36 -24.72 1.82
N GLU A 197 6.40 -24.45 2.58
CA GLU A 197 6.58 -23.18 3.25
C GLU A 197 7.53 -22.35 2.39
N ALA A 198 7.06 -21.23 1.87
CA ALA A 198 7.83 -20.32 1.03
C ALA A 198 8.23 -19.09 1.84
N VAL A 199 9.53 -18.90 2.06
CA VAL A 199 10.08 -17.77 2.81
C VAL A 199 10.85 -16.87 1.84
N PRO A 200 10.49 -15.58 1.71
CA PRO A 200 11.25 -14.66 0.87
C PRO A 200 12.67 -14.50 1.39
N LEU A 201 13.66 -14.55 0.49
CA LEU A 201 15.05 -14.26 0.77
C LEU A 201 15.40 -12.84 0.33
N ASP A 202 16.08 -12.09 1.19
CA ASP A 202 16.60 -10.78 0.83
C ASP A 202 17.77 -10.93 -0.15
N SER A 203 17.54 -10.59 -1.40
CA SER A 203 18.59 -10.58 -2.42
C SER A 203 19.53 -9.41 -2.16
N LYS A 204 20.80 -9.71 -1.87
CA LYS A 204 21.85 -8.68 -1.70
C LYS A 204 22.35 -8.21 -3.06
N THR A 205 22.46 -6.92 -3.25
CA THR A 205 23.13 -6.33 -4.44
C THR A 205 24.64 -6.50 -4.27
N THR A 206 25.25 -7.34 -5.12
CA THR A 206 26.69 -7.65 -5.04
C THR A 206 27.51 -7.08 -6.20
N GLY A 207 26.89 -6.45 -7.20
CA GLY A 207 27.55 -5.96 -8.40
C GLY A 207 27.32 -4.48 -8.69
N ALA A 208 28.29 -3.84 -9.37
CA ALA A 208 28.13 -2.48 -9.86
C ALA A 208 26.99 -2.43 -10.91
N GLY A 209 26.05 -1.51 -10.76
CA GLY A 209 24.89 -1.35 -11.64
C GLY A 209 23.67 -2.21 -11.28
N GLN A 210 23.68 -2.91 -10.15
CA GLN A 210 22.51 -3.60 -9.63
C GLN A 210 21.69 -2.65 -8.74
N GLU A 211 20.38 -2.67 -8.92
CA GLU A 211 19.42 -1.87 -8.17
C GLU A 211 18.46 -2.81 -7.42
N ALA A 212 18.26 -2.57 -6.13
CA ALA A 212 17.29 -3.31 -5.33
C ALA A 212 15.89 -2.73 -5.56
N LEU A 213 14.93 -3.61 -5.84
CA LEU A 213 13.52 -3.28 -6.06
C LEU A 213 12.65 -4.10 -5.12
N LYS A 214 11.77 -3.45 -4.36
CA LYS A 214 10.80 -4.14 -3.51
C LYS A 214 9.55 -4.47 -4.31
N ILE A 215 9.24 -5.76 -4.47
CA ILE A 215 8.13 -6.26 -5.27
C ILE A 215 7.08 -6.89 -4.35
N PRO A 216 5.81 -6.45 -4.40
CA PRO A 216 4.73 -7.12 -3.68
C PRO A 216 4.37 -8.45 -4.37
N ILE A 217 4.29 -9.54 -3.61
CA ILE A 217 3.86 -10.86 -4.08
C ILE A 217 2.90 -11.45 -3.04
N GLY A 218 1.63 -11.59 -3.41
CA GLY A 218 0.60 -11.99 -2.46
C GLY A 218 0.45 -11.02 -1.29
N SER A 219 0.53 -11.54 -0.06
CA SER A 219 0.47 -10.74 1.18
C SER A 219 1.83 -10.24 1.66
N SER A 220 2.93 -10.63 0.99
CA SER A 220 4.30 -10.30 1.37
C SER A 220 5.01 -9.45 0.30
N ALA A 221 6.21 -8.99 0.61
CA ALA A 221 7.06 -8.32 -0.36
C ALA A 221 8.44 -8.97 -0.36
N VAL A 222 9.03 -9.11 -1.55
CA VAL A 222 10.36 -9.65 -1.77
C VAL A 222 11.29 -8.57 -2.29
N VAL A 223 12.56 -8.64 -1.90
CA VAL A 223 13.60 -7.77 -2.47
C VAL A 223 14.16 -8.44 -3.71
N ALA A 224 13.89 -7.84 -4.87
CA ALA A 224 14.43 -8.26 -6.16
C ALA A 224 15.63 -7.41 -6.54
N VAL A 225 16.51 -7.97 -7.34
CA VAL A 225 17.66 -7.29 -7.91
C VAL A 225 17.45 -7.10 -9.40
N LYS A 226 17.52 -5.85 -9.85
CA LYS A 226 17.56 -5.49 -11.25
C LYS A 226 18.99 -5.54 -11.76
N GLY A 227 19.21 -6.20 -12.89
CA GLY A 227 20.52 -6.37 -13.46
C GLY A 227 20.48 -6.59 -14.96
N ARG A 228 21.53 -7.16 -15.50
CA ARG A 228 21.63 -7.65 -16.88
C ARG A 228 22.02 -9.10 -16.89
N GLY A 229 21.49 -9.86 -17.83
CA GLY A 229 21.80 -11.28 -17.98
C GLY A 229 21.55 -11.74 -19.40
N GLU A 230 22.17 -12.83 -19.76
CA GLU A 230 22.05 -13.47 -21.08
C GLU A 230 21.08 -14.66 -20.98
N PHE A 231 20.22 -14.81 -21.99
CA PHE A 231 19.38 -15.99 -22.18
C PHE A 231 19.36 -16.37 -23.65
N ALA A 232 19.76 -17.62 -23.93
CA ALA A 232 19.82 -18.17 -25.29
C ALA A 232 20.65 -17.30 -26.28
N GLY A 233 21.77 -16.73 -25.83
CA GLY A 233 22.66 -15.92 -26.67
C GLY A 233 22.20 -14.48 -26.89
N ARG A 234 21.21 -14.01 -26.13
CA ARG A 234 20.67 -12.65 -26.23
C ARG A 234 20.71 -11.97 -24.85
N ASP A 235 21.08 -10.69 -24.84
CA ASP A 235 21.12 -9.85 -23.65
C ASP A 235 19.73 -9.34 -23.26
N PHE A 236 19.44 -9.37 -21.97
CA PHE A 236 18.20 -8.88 -21.37
C PHE A 236 18.47 -8.04 -20.12
N LEU A 237 17.57 -7.13 -19.82
CA LEU A 237 17.41 -6.65 -18.46
C LEU A 237 16.81 -7.79 -17.63
N THR A 238 17.28 -7.95 -16.38
CA THR A 238 16.78 -9.02 -15.49
C THR A 238 16.21 -8.44 -14.22
N VAL A 239 15.13 -9.04 -13.74
CA VAL A 239 14.59 -8.84 -12.39
C VAL A 239 14.62 -10.21 -11.72
N THR A 240 15.49 -10.37 -10.70
CA THR A 240 15.71 -11.64 -10.04
C THR A 240 15.41 -11.55 -8.56
N PHE A 241 14.68 -12.51 -8.03
CA PHE A 241 14.41 -12.63 -6.60
C PHE A 241 14.35 -14.09 -6.18
N GLN A 242 14.43 -14.34 -4.88
CA GLN A 242 14.57 -15.68 -4.35
C GLN A 242 13.60 -15.97 -3.22
N TYR A 243 13.19 -17.23 -3.15
CA TYR A 243 12.46 -17.82 -2.03
C TYR A 243 13.18 -19.07 -1.54
N LEU A 244 13.12 -19.28 -0.25
CA LEU A 244 13.47 -20.56 0.36
C LEU A 244 12.19 -21.40 0.42
N LEU A 245 12.17 -22.53 -0.29
CA LEU A 245 11.07 -23.50 -0.24
C LEU A 245 11.44 -24.62 0.72
N LEU A 246 10.52 -24.90 1.67
CA LEU A 246 10.66 -26.02 2.61
C LEU A 246 9.47 -26.96 2.38
N PRO A 247 9.69 -28.12 1.73
CA PRO A 247 8.64 -29.12 1.51
C PRO A 247 8.16 -29.72 2.84
N ARG A 248 6.86 -29.86 3.01
CA ARG A 248 6.23 -30.42 4.22
C ARG A 248 5.91 -31.90 4.11
N GLU A 249 5.84 -32.43 2.89
CA GLU A 249 5.48 -33.83 2.61
C GLU A 249 6.36 -34.41 1.51
N ALA A 250 6.52 -35.74 1.53
CA ALA A 250 7.28 -36.47 0.51
C ALA A 250 6.42 -36.70 -0.74
N GLY A 251 7.05 -36.68 -1.91
CA GLY A 251 6.39 -36.92 -3.19
C GLY A 251 7.14 -36.30 -4.36
N SER A 252 6.61 -36.49 -5.56
CA SER A 252 7.11 -35.81 -6.76
C SER A 252 6.15 -34.70 -7.14
N PHE A 253 6.62 -33.47 -7.13
CA PHE A 253 5.84 -32.26 -7.34
C PHE A 253 6.30 -31.54 -8.60
N THR A 254 5.37 -31.24 -9.48
CA THR A 254 5.58 -30.27 -10.55
C THR A 254 5.14 -28.91 -9.99
N LEU A 255 6.07 -27.99 -9.85
CA LEU A 255 5.73 -26.66 -9.35
C LEU A 255 4.77 -25.96 -10.31
N PRO A 256 3.73 -25.31 -9.79
CA PRO A 256 2.77 -24.61 -10.62
C PRO A 256 3.44 -23.47 -11.38
N ARG A 257 2.95 -23.20 -12.59
CA ARG A 257 3.44 -22.15 -13.47
C ARG A 257 3.26 -20.79 -12.80
N ALA A 258 4.33 -20.04 -12.64
CA ALA A 258 4.26 -18.64 -12.27
C ALA A 258 3.99 -17.77 -13.50
N THR A 259 3.45 -16.59 -13.31
CA THR A 259 3.22 -15.62 -14.38
C THR A 259 3.67 -14.22 -13.95
N VAL A 260 4.08 -13.40 -14.94
CA VAL A 260 4.21 -11.97 -14.77
C VAL A 260 3.34 -11.26 -15.79
N ALA A 261 2.41 -10.44 -15.31
CA ALA A 261 1.61 -9.56 -16.14
C ALA A 261 2.33 -8.21 -16.22
N CYS A 262 2.58 -7.71 -17.42
CA CYS A 262 3.21 -6.42 -17.65
C CYS A 262 2.54 -5.67 -18.80
N GLN A 263 2.70 -4.35 -18.83
CA GLN A 263 2.18 -3.51 -19.90
C GLN A 263 3.29 -3.20 -20.90
N THR A 264 3.09 -3.58 -22.15
CA THR A 264 4.00 -3.30 -23.27
C THR A 264 3.37 -2.28 -24.21
N VAL A 265 4.19 -1.45 -24.86
CA VAL A 265 3.70 -0.51 -25.87
C VAL A 265 3.32 -1.31 -27.12
N SER A 266 2.05 -1.36 -27.46
CA SER A 266 1.58 -2.05 -28.67
C SER A 266 1.58 -1.15 -29.90
N THR A 267 1.24 0.11 -29.74
CA THR A 267 1.15 1.10 -30.83
C THR A 267 1.15 2.51 -30.25
N PHE A 268 1.36 3.49 -31.10
CA PHE A 268 1.21 4.89 -30.74
C PHE A 268 -0.06 5.44 -31.38
N ARG A 269 -1.00 5.94 -30.56
CA ARG A 269 -2.18 6.65 -31.04
C ARG A 269 -1.83 8.11 -31.23
N GLN A 270 -1.95 8.61 -32.46
CA GLN A 270 -1.97 10.04 -32.70
C GLN A 270 -3.26 10.61 -32.16
N VAL A 271 -3.19 11.39 -31.10
CA VAL A 271 -4.35 12.12 -30.58
C VAL A 271 -4.38 13.44 -31.32
N PRO A 272 -5.38 13.68 -32.21
CA PRO A 272 -5.60 15.01 -32.76
C PRO A 272 -5.85 15.93 -31.55
N ARG A 273 -5.01 16.94 -31.37
CA ARG A 273 -5.41 18.04 -30.49
C ARG A 273 -6.70 18.58 -31.09
N ARG A 274 -7.80 18.42 -30.39
CA ARG A 274 -9.04 19.13 -30.68
C ARG A 274 -8.71 20.63 -30.64
N ALA A 275 -8.40 21.19 -31.78
CA ALA A 275 -8.43 22.64 -31.96
C ALA A 275 -9.88 23.06 -31.76
N PRO A 276 -10.21 23.98 -30.84
CA PRO A 276 -11.58 24.41 -30.61
C PRO A 276 -12.13 25.27 -31.74
N PHE A 277 -11.41 25.45 -32.86
CA PHE A 277 -11.85 26.29 -33.95
C PHE A 277 -11.67 25.60 -35.33
N LYS A 278 -12.78 25.23 -35.96
CA LYS A 278 -12.90 25.07 -37.41
C LYS A 278 -12.87 26.49 -38.05
N GLY A 279 -11.78 26.86 -38.61
CA GLY A 279 -11.73 28.08 -39.44
C GLY A 279 -10.30 28.57 -39.66
N TYR A 280 -9.91 28.52 -40.94
CA TYR A 280 -8.73 29.07 -41.58
C TYR A 280 -7.46 28.20 -41.57
N GLY A 281 -7.26 27.51 -42.73
CA GLY A 281 -5.99 27.43 -43.47
C GLY A 281 -4.92 26.56 -42.89
N ASN A 282 -4.64 25.43 -43.53
CA ASN A 282 -3.37 24.71 -43.75
C ASN A 282 -2.19 24.89 -42.74
N PHE A 283 -2.42 25.15 -41.45
CA PHE A 283 -1.39 25.19 -40.42
C PHE A 283 -1.35 23.94 -39.52
N ASP A 284 -2.21 22.95 -39.79
CA ASP A 284 -2.32 21.74 -38.94
C ASP A 284 -1.13 20.77 -39.11
N ASP A 285 -0.32 20.90 -40.14
CA ASP A 285 0.83 20.03 -40.40
C ASP A 285 2.11 20.41 -39.63
N PHE A 286 2.13 21.56 -38.95
CA PHE A 286 3.34 22.04 -38.27
C PHE A 286 3.36 21.84 -36.76
N PHE A 287 2.23 21.55 -36.14
CA PHE A 287 2.15 21.24 -34.72
C PHE A 287 1.99 19.72 -34.53
N GLY A 288 3.15 19.05 -34.37
CA GLY A 288 3.27 17.64 -34.23
C GLY A 288 2.18 17.01 -33.34
N SER A 289 1.48 16.03 -33.89
CA SER A 289 0.59 15.14 -33.17
C SER A 289 1.33 14.56 -31.95
N SER A 290 0.81 14.78 -30.77
CA SER A 290 1.34 14.11 -29.60
C SER A 290 0.95 12.62 -29.69
N SER A 291 1.93 11.78 -30.03
CA SER A 291 1.75 10.34 -30.02
C SER A 291 1.66 9.87 -28.55
N GLN A 292 0.53 9.32 -28.18
CA GLN A 292 0.35 8.67 -26.89
C GLN A 292 0.58 7.17 -27.05
N PRO A 293 1.43 6.53 -26.22
CA PRO A 293 1.59 5.09 -26.25
C PRO A 293 0.29 4.40 -25.83
N VAL A 294 -0.13 3.43 -26.61
CA VAL A 294 -1.22 2.53 -26.26
C VAL A 294 -0.59 1.27 -25.68
N TYR A 295 -0.86 1.02 -24.42
CA TYR A 295 -0.34 -0.14 -23.71
C TYR A 295 -1.25 -1.36 -23.92
N ARG A 296 -0.63 -2.52 -24.07
CA ARG A 296 -1.28 -3.82 -24.04
C ARG A 296 -0.74 -4.62 -22.87
N THR A 297 -1.63 -5.22 -22.08
CA THR A 297 -1.22 -6.17 -21.04
C THR A 297 -0.77 -7.47 -21.70
N GLN A 298 0.41 -7.94 -21.31
CA GLN A 298 0.99 -9.20 -21.72
C GLN A 298 1.30 -10.03 -20.49
N VAL A 299 0.88 -11.31 -20.49
CA VAL A 299 1.17 -12.25 -19.43
C VAL A 299 2.21 -13.25 -19.92
N VAL A 300 3.32 -13.31 -19.20
CA VAL A 300 4.47 -14.16 -19.53
C VAL A 300 4.50 -15.32 -18.53
N PRO A 301 4.42 -16.59 -19.00
CA PRO A 301 4.46 -17.75 -18.14
C PRO A 301 5.89 -18.17 -17.81
N SER A 302 6.07 -18.87 -16.68
CA SER A 302 7.31 -19.56 -16.36
C SER A 302 7.34 -20.99 -16.91
N ASN A 303 8.54 -21.60 -16.86
CA ASN A 303 8.68 -23.05 -16.86
C ASN A 303 8.05 -23.64 -15.59
N THR A 304 7.87 -24.96 -15.58
CA THR A 304 7.31 -25.75 -14.47
C THR A 304 8.36 -26.75 -13.98
N PRO A 305 9.30 -26.36 -13.10
CA PRO A 305 10.33 -27.25 -12.61
C PRO A 305 9.73 -28.37 -11.76
N GLN A 306 10.37 -29.54 -11.80
CA GLN A 306 10.01 -30.69 -10.98
C GLN A 306 10.89 -30.73 -9.74
N LEU A 307 10.29 -31.08 -8.60
CA LEU A 307 10.97 -31.28 -7.33
C LEU A 307 10.54 -32.64 -6.75
N THR A 308 11.51 -33.53 -6.55
CA THR A 308 11.30 -34.81 -5.90
C THR A 308 11.68 -34.69 -4.42
N VAL A 309 10.73 -34.89 -3.54
CA VAL A 309 10.91 -34.79 -2.09
C VAL A 309 10.93 -36.20 -1.49
N LEU A 310 12.04 -36.57 -0.93
CA LEU A 310 12.24 -37.88 -0.29
C LEU A 310 11.79 -37.83 1.18
N PRO A 311 11.21 -38.90 1.70
CA PRO A 311 10.95 -39.01 3.13
C PRO A 311 12.29 -39.14 3.90
N LEU A 312 12.29 -38.63 5.13
CA LEU A 312 13.44 -38.83 6.02
C LEU A 312 13.57 -40.32 6.39
N PRO A 313 14.81 -40.89 6.40
CA PRO A 313 15.02 -42.27 6.81
C PRO A 313 14.55 -42.50 8.25
N GLU A 314 13.86 -43.59 8.52
CA GLU A 314 13.50 -43.99 9.88
C GLU A 314 14.71 -44.60 10.63
N GLN A 315 15.61 -45.26 9.88
CA GLN A 315 16.78 -45.87 10.45
C GLN A 315 17.77 -44.82 10.96
N GLY A 316 18.21 -44.97 12.20
CA GLY A 316 19.17 -44.07 12.85
C GLY A 316 18.55 -42.75 13.33
N ARG A 317 17.25 -42.58 13.26
CA ARG A 317 16.56 -41.37 13.74
C ARG A 317 16.63 -41.28 15.27
N PRO A 318 17.24 -40.20 15.83
CA PRO A 318 17.25 -39.99 17.27
C PRO A 318 15.86 -39.73 17.83
N PRO A 319 15.56 -40.14 19.06
CA PRO A 319 14.25 -39.88 19.68
C PRO A 319 13.99 -38.39 19.90
N ASP A 320 15.01 -37.58 19.97
CA ASP A 320 15.03 -36.13 20.15
C ASP A 320 15.37 -35.37 18.88
N PHE A 321 15.07 -35.95 17.73
CA PHE A 321 15.29 -35.29 16.45
C PHE A 321 14.59 -33.92 16.39
N SER A 322 15.36 -32.87 16.14
CA SER A 322 14.87 -31.49 16.13
C SER A 322 13.91 -31.16 14.98
N GLY A 323 13.84 -32.01 13.95
CA GLY A 323 13.12 -31.75 12.71
C GLY A 323 13.91 -30.91 11.70
N LEU A 324 15.14 -30.53 12.01
CA LEU A 324 15.99 -29.73 11.14
C LEU A 324 16.71 -30.60 10.10
N VAL A 325 16.68 -30.16 8.83
CA VAL A 325 17.29 -30.86 7.70
C VAL A 325 18.24 -29.91 6.98
N GLY A 326 19.50 -30.29 6.87
CA GLY A 326 20.57 -29.46 6.34
C GLY A 326 21.83 -29.54 7.23
N ASP A 327 22.81 -28.68 7.00
CA ASP A 327 23.99 -28.54 7.85
C ASP A 327 23.76 -27.47 8.91
N TYR A 328 23.81 -27.84 10.20
CA TYR A 328 23.55 -26.96 11.32
C TYR A 328 24.70 -26.92 12.31
N ALA A 329 24.92 -25.73 12.85
CA ALA A 329 25.82 -25.50 13.96
C ALA A 329 25.06 -24.89 15.15
N ILE A 330 25.50 -25.28 16.36
CA ILE A 330 24.99 -24.72 17.62
C ILE A 330 26.13 -24.13 18.42
N GLN A 331 25.97 -22.93 18.95
CA GLN A 331 26.93 -22.27 19.85
C GLN A 331 26.17 -21.75 21.07
N ALA A 332 26.85 -21.76 22.22
CA ALA A 332 26.28 -21.21 23.43
C ALA A 332 27.31 -20.32 24.15
N ASP A 333 26.83 -19.30 24.78
CA ASP A 333 27.57 -18.43 25.71
C ASP A 333 26.73 -18.10 26.94
N ALA A 334 27.38 -17.79 28.05
CA ALA A 334 26.71 -17.46 29.29
C ALA A 334 27.38 -16.27 30.00
N ALA A 335 26.56 -15.38 30.52
CA ALA A 335 26.99 -14.22 31.28
C ALA A 335 26.02 -13.92 32.44
N PRO A 336 26.53 -13.55 33.63
CA PRO A 336 27.94 -13.57 34.08
C PRO A 336 28.45 -15.01 34.31
N ARG A 337 29.76 -15.23 34.27
CA ARG A 337 30.36 -16.53 34.55
C ARG A 337 30.81 -16.72 36.01
N ASN A 338 30.92 -15.63 36.77
CA ASN A 338 31.17 -15.62 38.21
C ASN A 338 29.88 -15.24 38.91
N VAL A 339 29.27 -16.16 39.65
CA VAL A 339 27.94 -16.01 40.24
C VAL A 339 27.85 -16.63 41.63
N HIS A 340 26.90 -16.17 42.41
CA HIS A 340 26.50 -16.85 43.65
C HIS A 340 25.34 -17.81 43.38
N ILE A 341 25.13 -18.75 44.28
CA ILE A 341 23.96 -19.62 44.23
C ILE A 341 22.69 -18.74 44.15
N GLY A 342 21.85 -19.04 43.14
CA GLY A 342 20.57 -18.33 42.92
C GLY A 342 20.64 -17.10 42.03
N ASP A 343 21.85 -16.58 41.73
CA ASP A 343 22.00 -15.47 40.80
C ASP A 343 21.53 -15.85 39.39
N PRO A 344 20.97 -14.90 38.63
CA PRO A 344 20.58 -15.13 37.25
C PRO A 344 21.81 -15.21 36.35
N VAL A 345 21.87 -16.21 35.49
CA VAL A 345 22.84 -16.38 34.40
C VAL A 345 22.07 -16.33 33.10
N THR A 346 22.41 -15.44 32.21
CA THR A 346 21.85 -15.34 30.88
C THR A 346 22.60 -16.31 29.95
N LEU A 347 21.91 -17.37 29.55
CA LEU A 347 22.41 -18.35 28.57
C LEU A 347 21.90 -17.92 27.18
N THR A 348 22.83 -17.66 26.27
CA THR A 348 22.54 -17.33 24.88
C THR A 348 22.92 -18.53 24.00
N VAL A 349 21.93 -19.10 23.30
CA VAL A 349 22.12 -20.22 22.39
C VAL A 349 21.85 -19.74 20.98
N THR A 350 22.82 -19.89 20.09
CA THR A 350 22.75 -19.52 18.68
C THR A 350 22.73 -20.76 17.81
N ILE A 351 21.70 -20.93 16.99
CA ILE A 351 21.58 -22.00 16.00
C ILE A 351 21.72 -21.39 14.61
N SER A 352 22.67 -21.89 13.84
CA SER A 352 23.00 -21.45 12.48
C SER A 352 22.72 -22.57 11.49
N GLY A 353 22.14 -22.25 10.33
CA GLY A 353 21.86 -23.26 9.29
C GLY A 353 20.86 -22.78 8.24
N PRO A 354 20.59 -23.60 7.21
CA PRO A 354 19.81 -23.19 6.03
C PRO A 354 18.40 -22.70 6.34
N SER A 355 17.73 -23.28 7.33
CA SER A 355 16.40 -22.88 7.79
C SER A 355 16.37 -22.63 9.31
N ALA A 356 17.38 -21.90 9.83
CA ALA A 356 17.49 -21.59 11.26
C ALA A 356 16.22 -20.94 11.85
N ARG A 357 15.42 -20.26 11.02
CA ARG A 357 14.10 -19.72 11.40
C ARG A 357 13.20 -20.76 12.07
N GLN A 358 13.22 -22.01 11.60
CA GLN A 358 12.40 -23.11 12.12
C GLN A 358 12.98 -23.75 13.38
N ALA A 359 14.26 -23.49 13.69
CA ALA A 359 14.90 -24.06 14.86
C ALA A 359 14.14 -23.71 16.14
N LYS A 360 14.05 -24.66 17.04
CA LYS A 360 13.55 -24.51 18.41
C LYS A 360 14.70 -24.68 19.38
N LEU A 361 14.64 -24.01 20.51
CA LEU A 361 15.61 -24.25 21.57
C LEU A 361 15.51 -25.72 22.01
N PRO A 362 16.63 -26.47 22.02
CA PRO A 362 16.64 -27.81 22.60
C PRO A 362 16.12 -27.80 24.05
N ASP A 363 15.52 -28.90 24.46
CA ASP A 363 15.05 -29.03 25.84
C ASP A 363 16.23 -28.98 26.82
N LEU A 364 16.42 -27.81 27.43
CA LEU A 364 17.54 -27.57 28.35
C LEU A 364 17.50 -28.47 29.58
N ALA A 365 16.33 -28.97 30.00
CA ALA A 365 16.22 -29.85 31.16
C ALA A 365 16.94 -31.19 30.98
N ARG A 366 17.19 -31.59 29.73
CA ARG A 366 17.96 -32.81 29.41
C ARG A 366 19.46 -32.64 29.66
N PHE A 367 19.98 -31.42 29.47
CA PHE A 367 21.39 -31.12 29.59
C PHE A 367 21.75 -30.48 30.92
N LEU A 368 20.82 -29.76 31.51
CA LEU A 368 20.97 -29.02 32.78
C LEU A 368 20.16 -29.71 33.87
N PRO A 369 20.80 -30.59 34.70
CA PRO A 369 20.06 -31.33 35.76
C PRO A 369 19.35 -30.41 36.73
N ALA A 370 18.10 -30.72 37.05
CA ALA A 370 17.25 -29.92 37.95
C ALA A 370 17.82 -29.85 39.39
N SER A 371 18.70 -30.75 39.78
CA SER A 371 19.46 -30.65 41.02
C SER A 371 20.44 -29.50 41.04
N SER A 372 21.07 -29.20 39.91
CA SER A 372 22.15 -28.21 39.77
C SER A 372 21.69 -26.88 39.18
N PHE A 373 20.64 -26.91 38.40
CA PHE A 373 20.13 -25.70 37.69
C PHE A 373 18.61 -25.53 37.94
N LYS A 374 18.18 -24.29 37.96
CA LYS A 374 16.77 -23.90 37.87
C LYS A 374 16.56 -23.21 36.51
N ILE A 375 15.69 -23.80 35.70
CA ILE A 375 15.30 -23.30 34.38
C ILE A 375 13.87 -22.81 34.50
N PRO A 376 13.48 -21.61 34.01
CA PRO A 376 12.10 -21.18 33.92
C PRO A 376 11.26 -22.11 33.01
N GLU A 377 9.98 -22.24 33.30
CA GLU A 377 9.06 -23.02 32.43
C GLU A 377 8.81 -22.36 31.08
N GLU A 378 8.94 -21.05 31.01
CA GLU A 378 8.78 -20.28 29.78
C GLU A 378 10.04 -20.41 28.91
N ILE A 379 9.85 -20.96 27.70
CA ILE A 379 10.92 -21.16 26.74
C ILE A 379 11.07 -19.89 25.88
N ALA A 380 12.30 -19.44 25.71
CA ALA A 380 12.61 -18.29 24.85
C ALA A 380 12.15 -18.53 23.40
N ALA A 381 11.41 -17.61 22.81
CA ALA A 381 10.91 -17.68 21.43
C ALA A 381 12.04 -17.65 20.38
N GLY A 382 13.15 -17.00 20.70
CA GLY A 382 14.32 -16.83 19.83
C GLY A 382 14.13 -15.74 18.76
N ASP A 383 15.17 -14.92 18.63
CA ASP A 383 15.25 -13.83 17.66
C ASP A 383 16.03 -14.28 16.42
N LEU A 384 15.52 -13.92 15.23
CA LEU A 384 16.22 -14.20 13.97
C LEU A 384 17.13 -13.01 13.61
N ARG A 385 18.45 -13.26 13.47
CA ARG A 385 19.44 -12.28 13.02
C ARG A 385 20.38 -12.90 11.99
N ASP A 386 20.46 -12.29 10.83
CA ASP A 386 21.39 -12.72 9.75
C ASP A 386 21.39 -14.25 9.49
N ASN A 387 20.21 -14.85 9.39
CA ASN A 387 20.02 -16.28 9.19
C ASN A 387 20.43 -17.18 10.37
N ASN A 388 20.70 -16.61 11.54
CA ASN A 388 20.89 -17.31 12.80
C ASN A 388 19.70 -17.11 13.72
N LYS A 389 19.32 -18.14 14.47
CA LYS A 389 18.30 -18.02 15.50
C LYS A 389 18.95 -18.01 16.87
N ILE A 390 18.73 -16.92 17.60
CA ILE A 390 19.36 -16.62 18.88
C ILE A 390 18.30 -16.73 19.97
N PHE A 391 18.53 -17.65 20.91
CA PHE A 391 17.67 -17.84 22.09
C PHE A 391 18.38 -17.30 23.31
N THR A 392 17.68 -16.48 24.09
CA THR A 392 18.20 -15.92 25.35
C THR A 392 17.37 -16.45 26.49
N GLN A 393 17.93 -17.31 27.32
CA GLN A 393 17.25 -17.96 28.45
C GLN A 393 17.96 -17.63 29.76
N THR A 394 17.20 -17.20 30.77
CA THR A 394 17.78 -16.99 32.11
C THR A 394 17.75 -18.31 32.88
N ILE A 395 18.89 -18.77 33.36
CA ILE A 395 19.02 -19.94 34.23
C ILE A 395 19.59 -19.51 35.59
N ARG A 396 19.44 -20.33 36.62
CA ARG A 396 20.04 -20.08 37.95
C ARG A 396 20.76 -21.34 38.42
N VAL A 397 21.96 -21.15 38.96
CA VAL A 397 22.72 -22.25 39.55
C VAL A 397 22.28 -22.48 40.99
N LYS A 398 22.09 -23.76 41.38
CA LYS A 398 21.61 -24.16 42.72
C LYS A 398 22.68 -24.77 43.61
N ASP A 399 23.83 -25.17 43.03
CA ASP A 399 24.87 -25.90 43.71
C ASP A 399 26.24 -25.29 43.42
N THR A 400 27.09 -25.13 44.43
CA THR A 400 28.48 -24.66 44.35
C THR A 400 29.41 -25.66 43.64
N ALA A 401 29.02 -26.93 43.56
CA ALA A 401 29.76 -27.98 42.86
C ALA A 401 29.72 -27.84 41.33
N VAL A 402 28.87 -26.93 40.79
CA VAL A 402 28.77 -26.66 39.37
C VAL A 402 29.98 -25.85 38.91
N THR A 403 30.81 -26.44 38.06
CA THR A 403 32.01 -25.79 37.49
C THR A 403 31.82 -25.38 36.02
N ALA A 404 30.78 -25.89 35.35
CA ALA A 404 30.48 -25.52 33.95
C ALA A 404 29.00 -25.78 33.63
N ILE A 405 28.51 -25.07 32.63
CA ILE A 405 27.29 -25.45 31.90
C ILE A 405 27.68 -26.57 30.96
N PRO A 406 27.01 -27.74 31.00
CA PRO A 406 27.31 -28.88 30.10
C PRO A 406 27.04 -28.51 28.65
N PRO A 407 27.63 -29.28 27.71
CA PRO A 407 27.33 -29.16 26.28
C PRO A 407 25.85 -29.34 26.01
N ILE A 408 25.31 -28.48 25.13
CA ILE A 408 23.94 -28.57 24.63
C ILE A 408 24.01 -29.18 23.25
N GLU A 409 23.21 -30.20 23.01
CA GLU A 409 23.23 -30.97 21.77
C GLU A 409 21.98 -30.65 20.93
N LEU A 410 22.18 -30.60 19.59
CA LEU A 410 21.15 -30.40 18.58
C LEU A 410 21.25 -31.53 17.55
N SER A 411 20.23 -32.38 17.50
CA SER A 411 20.15 -33.43 16.48
C SER A 411 19.52 -32.87 15.20
N TYR A 412 20.15 -33.15 14.06
CA TYR A 412 19.67 -32.76 12.73
C TYR A 412 19.95 -33.86 11.70
N PHE A 413 19.26 -33.82 10.56
CA PHE A 413 19.52 -34.70 9.44
C PHE A 413 20.40 -33.99 8.41
N ASP A 414 21.53 -34.57 8.07
CA ASP A 414 22.46 -34.09 7.04
C ASP A 414 22.15 -34.77 5.69
N PRO A 415 21.58 -34.06 4.70
CA PRO A 415 21.28 -34.62 3.39
C PRO A 415 22.52 -35.10 2.61
N ALA A 416 23.66 -34.45 2.82
CA ALA A 416 24.90 -34.79 2.11
C ALA A 416 25.45 -36.16 2.53
N SER A 417 25.43 -36.48 3.82
CA SER A 417 25.82 -37.79 4.34
C SER A 417 24.64 -38.76 4.47
N GLN A 418 23.41 -38.32 4.20
CA GLN A 418 22.18 -39.09 4.36
C GLN A 418 22.03 -39.72 5.76
N SER A 419 22.47 -39.02 6.78
CA SER A 419 22.53 -39.54 8.15
C SER A 419 22.14 -38.46 9.17
N TYR A 420 21.64 -38.93 10.30
CA TYR A 420 21.39 -38.07 11.45
C TYR A 420 22.71 -37.72 12.12
N ARG A 421 22.91 -36.44 12.40
CA ARG A 421 24.10 -35.89 13.05
C ARG A 421 23.75 -35.13 14.31
N LEU A 422 24.75 -34.93 15.15
CA LEU A 422 24.64 -34.20 16.39
C LEU A 422 25.63 -33.04 16.37
N ALA A 423 25.15 -31.81 16.47
CA ALA A 423 25.94 -30.64 16.76
C ALA A 423 25.95 -30.39 18.26
N SER A 424 27.09 -30.04 18.85
CA SER A 424 27.25 -29.85 20.28
C SER A 424 27.99 -28.56 20.58
N THR A 425 27.58 -27.86 21.63
CA THR A 425 28.29 -26.67 22.12
C THR A 425 29.51 -27.08 22.95
N ALA A 426 30.48 -26.19 23.05
CA ALA A 426 31.51 -26.33 24.07
C ALA A 426 30.94 -26.15 25.49
N PRO A 427 31.49 -26.85 26.51
CA PRO A 427 31.10 -26.57 27.89
C PRO A 427 31.51 -25.15 28.30
N ILE A 428 30.62 -24.43 29.03
CA ILE A 428 30.87 -23.04 29.42
C ILE A 428 31.33 -23.04 30.89
N PRO A 429 32.58 -22.64 31.20
CA PRO A 429 33.08 -22.63 32.56
C PRO A 429 32.33 -21.60 33.42
N LEU A 430 31.96 -22.00 34.64
CA LEU A 430 31.31 -21.14 35.66
C LEU A 430 32.12 -21.23 36.95
N THR A 431 32.17 -20.10 37.65
CA THR A 431 32.68 -20.03 39.02
C THR A 431 31.51 -19.71 39.93
N VAL A 432 31.09 -20.69 40.74
CA VAL A 432 29.91 -20.59 41.60
C VAL A 432 30.33 -20.42 43.05
N GLN A 433 29.93 -19.35 43.69
CA GLN A 433 30.18 -19.04 45.08
C GLN A 433 28.92 -19.33 45.92
N ALA A 434 29.13 -19.56 47.21
CA ALA A 434 28.00 -19.69 48.13
C ALA A 434 27.06 -18.49 48.07
N ALA A 435 25.81 -18.71 48.40
CA ALA A 435 24.82 -17.65 48.37
C ALA A 435 25.30 -16.46 49.23
N ARG A 436 25.20 -15.25 48.66
CA ARG A 436 25.52 -14.04 49.42
C ARG A 436 24.46 -13.85 50.50
N VAL A 437 24.88 -14.00 51.73
CA VAL A 437 24.00 -13.67 52.88
C VAL A 437 23.94 -12.15 52.95
N VAL A 438 22.82 -11.58 52.53
CA VAL A 438 22.56 -10.15 52.70
C VAL A 438 22.30 -9.94 54.20
N THR A 439 23.28 -9.34 54.88
CA THR A 439 23.10 -8.93 56.27
C THR A 439 22.30 -7.64 56.33
N ALA A 440 21.63 -7.39 57.48
CA ALA A 440 20.87 -6.15 57.68
C ALA A 440 21.76 -4.87 57.51
N VAL A 441 23.09 -4.99 57.61
CA VAL A 441 24.07 -3.95 57.40
C VAL A 441 24.20 -3.54 55.90
N ASP A 442 23.98 -4.53 55.01
CA ASP A 442 24.04 -4.27 53.55
C ASP A 442 22.78 -3.55 53.05
N ALA A 443 21.66 -3.64 53.78
CA ALA A 443 20.39 -3.03 53.39
C ALA A 443 20.30 -1.51 53.74
N GLU A 444 21.06 -1.02 54.74
CA GLU A 444 20.89 0.35 55.23
C GLU A 444 21.98 1.36 54.86
N GLY A 445 23.07 0.94 54.21
CA GLY A 445 24.10 1.90 53.72
C GLY A 445 24.70 2.83 54.76
N LYS A 446 24.51 2.60 56.09
CA LYS A 446 25.10 3.33 57.21
C LYS A 446 25.65 2.33 58.25
N ALA A 447 26.89 2.53 58.67
CA ALA A 447 27.50 1.81 59.74
C ALA A 447 26.64 1.95 61.02
N ALA A 448 25.94 0.88 61.40
CA ALA A 448 25.23 0.80 62.67
C ALA A 448 26.20 0.37 63.79
N PRO A 449 26.10 0.95 65.00
CA PRO A 449 26.92 0.54 66.13
C PRO A 449 26.58 -0.86 66.56
N ALA A 450 27.61 -1.62 66.97
CA ALA A 450 27.58 -3.03 67.32
C ALA A 450 26.47 -3.41 68.31
N GLY A 451 25.54 -4.19 67.81
CA GLY A 451 24.49 -4.88 68.52
C GLY A 451 23.90 -5.92 67.63
N GLN A 452 24.56 -7.09 67.56
CA GLN A 452 24.10 -8.24 66.80
C GLN A 452 22.73 -8.66 67.25
N LYS A 453 21.69 -8.43 66.41
CA LYS A 453 20.51 -9.25 66.38
C LYS A 453 20.62 -10.17 65.16
N GLU A 454 21.04 -11.42 65.41
CA GLU A 454 20.89 -12.49 64.44
C GLU A 454 19.44 -12.59 64.06
N LEU A 455 19.14 -12.44 62.76
CA LEU A 455 17.85 -12.82 62.21
C LEU A 455 17.75 -14.36 62.33
N GLN A 456 17.01 -14.85 63.32
CA GLN A 456 16.66 -16.25 63.39
C GLN A 456 15.79 -16.59 62.17
N ALA A 457 16.26 -17.52 61.37
CA ALA A 457 15.45 -18.07 60.28
C ALA A 457 14.20 -18.69 60.86
N ALA A 458 13.04 -18.21 60.46
CA ALA A 458 11.78 -18.80 60.83
C ALA A 458 11.69 -20.22 60.25
N GLU A 459 11.50 -21.22 61.09
CA GLU A 459 11.44 -22.66 60.77
C GLU A 459 10.26 -23.06 59.85
N LYS A 460 9.42 -22.14 59.48
CA LYS A 460 8.30 -22.37 58.54
C LYS A 460 8.18 -21.19 57.60
N GLY A 461 8.67 -21.39 56.38
CA GLY A 461 8.29 -20.68 55.14
C GLY A 461 7.89 -19.22 55.31
N LEU A 462 7.85 -18.51 54.25
CA LEU A 462 7.43 -17.13 54.01
C LEU A 462 6.61 -16.48 55.15
N ALA A 463 7.05 -15.30 55.59
CA ALA A 463 6.27 -14.48 56.53
C ALA A 463 4.82 -14.34 56.02
N PRO A 464 3.81 -14.43 56.92
CA PRO A 464 2.43 -14.24 56.49
C PRO A 464 2.25 -12.88 55.83
N ASN A 465 1.47 -12.84 54.78
CA ASN A 465 1.07 -11.60 54.14
C ASN A 465 0.48 -10.65 55.19
N TYR A 466 0.85 -9.40 55.15
CA TYR A 466 0.23 -8.36 55.96
C TYR A 466 -1.27 -8.33 55.65
N GLU A 467 -2.07 -8.76 56.63
CA GLU A 467 -3.52 -8.64 56.61
C GLU A 467 -3.90 -7.31 57.27
N GLY A 468 -4.06 -6.27 56.51
CA GLY A 468 -4.54 -4.98 56.93
C GLY A 468 -4.79 -4.04 55.76
N GLU A 469 -5.87 -3.26 55.86
CA GLU A 469 -6.22 -2.26 54.82
C GLU A 469 -5.12 -1.22 54.60
N GLU A 470 -4.21 -1.00 55.56
CA GLU A 470 -3.08 -0.09 55.44
C GLU A 470 -2.03 -0.53 54.41
N ALA A 471 -1.91 -1.85 54.14
CA ALA A 471 -1.00 -2.36 53.10
C ALA A 471 -1.53 -2.14 51.67
N LEU A 472 -2.83 -1.86 51.50
CA LEU A 472 -3.48 -1.60 50.23
C LEU A 472 -3.40 -0.11 49.83
N ILE A 473 -3.05 0.79 50.73
CA ILE A 473 -3.02 2.23 50.51
C ILE A 473 -1.81 2.63 49.63
N ASP A 474 -0.69 1.93 49.73
CA ASP A 474 0.52 2.24 48.96
C ASP A 474 0.49 1.80 47.49
N GLN A 475 -0.49 1.01 47.07
CA GLN A 475 -0.67 0.66 45.65
C GLN A 475 -1.37 1.76 44.83
N ARG A 476 -1.79 2.88 45.45
CA ARG A 476 -2.46 4.00 44.76
C ARG A 476 -1.51 5.04 44.21
N HIS A 477 -0.20 4.90 44.34
CA HIS A 477 0.79 5.87 43.83
C HIS A 477 1.10 5.75 42.34
N GLY A 478 0.34 4.94 41.59
CA GLY A 478 0.44 4.86 40.14
C GLY A 478 -0.76 5.41 39.37
N ALA A 479 -1.80 5.90 40.05
CA ALA A 479 -2.92 6.54 39.37
C ALA A 479 -2.51 7.99 39.03
N PHE A 480 -2.43 8.31 37.73
CA PHE A 480 -2.28 9.68 37.26
C PHE A 480 -3.24 10.59 38.02
N GLN A 481 -2.74 11.69 38.60
CA GLN A 481 -3.57 12.67 39.28
C GLN A 481 -4.55 13.28 38.28
N LEU A 482 -5.72 13.73 38.75
CA LEU A 482 -6.83 14.21 37.92
C LEU A 482 -6.41 15.34 36.95
N ASP A 483 -5.45 16.15 37.37
CA ASP A 483 -4.79 17.21 36.60
C ASP A 483 -3.96 16.67 35.43
N GLN A 484 -3.33 15.49 35.56
CA GLN A 484 -2.59 14.84 34.47
C GLN A 484 -3.54 14.26 33.42
N TRP A 485 -4.69 13.74 33.83
CA TRP A 485 -5.76 13.30 32.90
C TRP A 485 -6.35 14.48 32.14
N LEU A 486 -6.58 15.62 32.82
CA LEU A 486 -7.05 16.84 32.17
C LEU A 486 -6.05 17.36 31.12
N LEU A 487 -4.74 17.29 31.40
CA LEU A 487 -3.70 17.62 30.44
C LEU A 487 -3.70 16.67 29.24
N LEU A 488 -3.83 15.37 29.46
CA LEU A 488 -3.83 14.36 28.39
C LEU A 488 -5.04 14.53 27.46
N PHE A 489 -6.24 14.81 28.00
CA PHE A 489 -7.44 15.02 27.20
C PHE A 489 -7.55 16.41 26.58
N ALA A 490 -6.92 17.43 27.15
CA ALA A 490 -6.91 18.78 26.62
C ALA A 490 -5.89 18.97 25.47
N THR A 491 -4.82 18.17 25.41
CA THR A 491 -3.78 18.31 24.38
C THR A 491 -4.26 18.07 22.95
N PRO A 492 -5.08 17.04 22.61
CA PRO A 492 -5.53 16.84 21.23
C PRO A 492 -6.41 17.97 20.70
N PRO A 493 -7.45 18.47 21.43
CA PRO A 493 -8.25 19.59 20.94
C PRO A 493 -7.46 20.90 20.85
N LEU A 494 -6.50 21.14 21.76
CA LEU A 494 -5.64 22.31 21.70
C LEU A 494 -4.69 22.29 20.50
N LEU A 495 -4.14 21.13 20.16
CA LEU A 495 -3.32 20.92 18.96
C LEU A 495 -4.17 21.10 17.68
N PHE A 496 -5.41 20.65 17.69
CA PHE A 496 -6.34 20.83 16.57
C PHE A 496 -6.68 22.31 16.36
N LEU A 497 -6.97 23.04 17.43
CA LEU A 497 -7.21 24.49 17.38
C LEU A 497 -5.98 25.27 16.92
N LEU A 498 -4.78 24.88 17.39
CA LEU A 498 -3.52 25.51 16.99
C LEU A 498 -3.24 25.29 15.49
N THR A 499 -3.43 24.07 14.99
CA THR A 499 -3.28 23.77 13.55
C THR A 499 -4.29 24.50 12.69
N GLY A 500 -5.53 24.63 13.16
CA GLY A 500 -6.58 25.44 12.54
C GLY A 500 -6.19 26.93 12.48
N LEU A 501 -5.70 27.47 13.58
CA LEU A 501 -5.24 28.87 13.66
C LEU A 501 -4.04 29.12 12.73
N LEU A 502 -3.07 28.20 12.71
CA LEU A 502 -1.91 28.30 11.81
C LEU A 502 -2.32 28.27 10.34
N ARG A 503 -3.29 27.43 9.97
CA ARG A 503 -3.87 27.41 8.60
C ARG A 503 -4.58 28.73 8.27
N LEU A 504 -5.37 29.26 9.19
CA LEU A 504 -6.05 30.56 9.00
C LEU A 504 -5.04 31.71 8.83
N LEU A 505 -3.97 31.72 9.63
CA LEU A 505 -2.91 32.71 9.53
C LEU A 505 -2.13 32.56 8.21
N LYS A 506 -1.87 31.33 7.77
CA LYS A 506 -1.21 31.04 6.49
C LYS A 506 -2.09 31.52 5.32
N ASN A 507 -3.36 31.16 5.29
CA ASN A 507 -4.31 31.61 4.24
C ASN A 507 -4.43 33.15 4.21
N ARG A 508 -4.50 33.82 5.38
CA ARG A 508 -4.51 35.29 5.43
C ARG A 508 -3.21 35.89 4.88
N ARG A 509 -2.07 35.25 5.13
CA ARG A 509 -0.78 35.71 4.59
C ARG A 509 -0.68 35.52 3.07
N GLU A 510 -1.19 34.41 2.54
CA GLU A 510 -1.23 34.13 1.12
C GLU A 510 -2.16 35.10 0.39
N ASN A 511 -3.39 35.31 0.85
CA ASN A 511 -4.33 36.28 0.29
C ASN A 511 -3.77 37.73 0.34
N ASN A 512 -3.11 38.10 1.43
CA ASN A 512 -2.47 39.42 1.53
C ASN A 512 -1.28 39.58 0.58
N ARG A 513 -0.58 38.48 0.25
CA ARG A 513 0.51 38.47 -0.72
C ARG A 513 -0.01 38.68 -2.13
N GLU A 514 -1.07 37.98 -2.53
CA GLU A 514 -1.70 38.13 -3.83
C GLU A 514 -2.25 39.55 -4.04
N GLN A 515 -2.97 40.09 -3.05
CA GLN A 515 -3.48 41.47 -3.11
C GLN A 515 -2.36 42.52 -3.19
N ARG A 516 -1.23 42.31 -2.52
CA ARG A 516 -0.06 43.20 -2.66
C ARG A 516 0.59 43.08 -4.05
N GLN A 517 0.67 41.85 -4.60
CA GLN A 517 1.22 41.67 -5.93
C GLN A 517 0.36 42.33 -7.01
N THR A 518 -0.96 42.24 -6.94
CA THR A 518 -1.88 42.90 -7.89
C THR A 518 -1.80 44.43 -7.80
N ARG A 519 -1.72 45.00 -6.58
CA ARG A 519 -1.57 46.47 -6.38
C ARG A 519 -0.25 47.04 -6.88
N HIS A 520 0.83 46.25 -6.85
CA HIS A 520 2.14 46.73 -7.29
C HIS A 520 2.52 46.27 -8.70
N ALA A 521 1.62 45.61 -9.43
CA ALA A 521 1.89 45.08 -10.76
C ALA A 521 2.27 46.16 -11.77
N LEU A 522 1.54 47.29 -11.79
CA LEU A 522 1.82 48.42 -12.66
C LEU A 522 3.19 49.07 -12.32
N ALA A 523 3.44 49.33 -11.06
CA ALA A 523 4.72 49.91 -10.63
C ALA A 523 5.91 49.00 -10.90
N ARG A 524 5.69 47.68 -10.97
CA ARG A 524 6.72 46.71 -11.37
C ARG A 524 6.94 46.74 -12.88
N LEU A 525 5.89 46.78 -13.66
CA LEU A 525 5.96 46.97 -15.11
C LEU A 525 6.73 48.27 -15.47
N GLU A 526 6.38 49.40 -14.85
CA GLU A 526 7.06 50.69 -15.06
C GLU A 526 8.56 50.62 -14.79
N ARG A 527 8.97 49.95 -13.69
CA ARG A 527 10.37 49.72 -13.37
C ARG A 527 11.07 48.81 -14.38
N GLN A 528 10.43 47.74 -14.81
CA GLN A 528 10.98 46.86 -15.86
C GLN A 528 11.13 47.59 -17.17
N LEU A 529 10.14 48.39 -17.58
CA LEU A 529 10.18 49.19 -18.78
C LEU A 529 11.19 50.37 -18.71
N ALA A 530 11.56 50.83 -17.54
CA ALA A 530 12.56 51.88 -17.35
C ALA A 530 14.03 51.38 -17.43
N ALA A 531 14.28 50.08 -17.41
CA ALA A 531 15.63 49.50 -17.46
C ALA A 531 16.32 49.78 -18.78
N ALA A 532 17.59 50.24 -18.75
CA ALA A 532 18.32 50.74 -19.92
C ALA A 532 18.68 49.68 -20.97
N SER A 533 18.52 48.40 -20.67
CA SER A 533 18.87 47.27 -21.55
C SER A 533 17.62 46.47 -21.99
N LEU A 534 16.56 47.16 -22.40
CA LEU A 534 15.32 46.48 -22.79
C LEU A 534 15.50 45.82 -24.16
N THR A 535 15.36 44.48 -24.17
CA THR A 535 15.28 43.68 -25.40
C THR A 535 13.81 43.53 -25.80
N PRO A 536 13.48 43.22 -27.07
CA PRO A 536 12.11 42.89 -27.48
C PRO A 536 11.48 41.81 -26.65
N GLU A 537 12.25 40.81 -26.26
CA GLU A 537 11.83 39.70 -25.38
C GLU A 537 11.51 40.19 -23.96
N GLY A 538 12.28 41.12 -23.44
CA GLY A 538 12.06 41.73 -22.12
C GLY A 538 10.77 42.56 -22.07
N LEU A 539 10.42 43.29 -23.16
CA LEU A 539 9.16 44.02 -23.30
C LEU A 539 7.96 43.06 -23.29
N ALA A 540 8.06 41.99 -24.08
CA ALA A 540 7.03 40.95 -24.12
C ALA A 540 6.82 40.28 -22.77
N ALA A 541 7.91 39.91 -22.09
CA ALA A 541 7.88 39.27 -20.77
C ALA A 541 7.27 40.20 -19.72
N ALA A 542 7.62 41.50 -19.73
CA ALA A 542 7.09 42.47 -18.77
C ALA A 542 5.58 42.68 -18.93
N LEU A 543 5.06 42.79 -20.16
CA LEU A 543 3.62 42.92 -20.40
C LEU A 543 2.87 41.63 -20.02
N LYS A 544 3.42 40.45 -20.41
CA LYS A 544 2.83 39.15 -20.06
C LYS A 544 2.80 38.94 -18.55
N GLU A 545 3.86 39.32 -17.82
CA GLU A 545 3.90 39.25 -16.36
C GLU A 545 2.86 40.16 -15.71
N TYR A 546 2.71 41.39 -16.18
CA TYR A 546 1.69 42.33 -15.71
C TYR A 546 0.27 41.78 -15.90
N LEU A 547 -0.06 41.33 -17.10
CA LEU A 547 -1.37 40.75 -17.40
C LEU A 547 -1.62 39.45 -16.62
N ALA A 548 -0.61 38.61 -16.44
CA ALA A 548 -0.69 37.39 -15.67
C ALA A 548 -1.05 37.64 -14.20
N VAL A 549 -0.40 38.63 -13.58
CA VAL A 549 -0.67 39.01 -12.18
C VAL A 549 -2.07 39.59 -12.04
N LYS A 550 -2.51 40.47 -12.95
CA LYS A 550 -3.84 41.12 -12.90
C LYS A 550 -4.97 40.15 -13.20
N LEU A 551 -4.75 39.17 -14.08
CA LEU A 551 -5.75 38.17 -14.48
C LEU A 551 -5.66 36.86 -13.71
N HIS A 552 -4.80 36.77 -12.68
CA HIS A 552 -4.54 35.57 -11.89
C HIS A 552 -4.17 34.34 -12.75
N LYS A 553 -3.36 34.54 -13.81
CA LYS A 553 -2.90 33.50 -14.75
C LYS A 553 -1.37 33.31 -14.68
N LYS A 554 -0.85 32.25 -15.29
CA LYS A 554 0.61 32.02 -15.36
C LYS A 554 1.23 32.77 -16.55
N ALA A 555 2.25 33.57 -16.32
CA ALA A 555 2.88 34.44 -17.33
C ALA A 555 3.51 33.67 -18.51
N GLY A 556 4.10 32.49 -18.29
CA GLY A 556 4.88 31.76 -19.29
C GLY A 556 4.07 31.18 -20.46
N ALA A 557 2.74 31.06 -20.33
CA ALA A 557 1.87 30.49 -21.37
C ALA A 557 0.78 31.50 -21.83
N LEU A 558 0.92 32.78 -21.51
CA LEU A 558 -0.11 33.77 -21.77
C LEU A 558 -0.09 34.21 -23.22
N THR A 559 -1.16 33.89 -23.96
CA THR A 559 -1.42 34.35 -25.32
C THR A 559 -2.57 35.36 -25.33
N PHE A 560 -2.77 36.08 -26.44
CA PHE A 560 -3.93 36.98 -26.57
C PHE A 560 -5.27 36.23 -26.41
N LEU A 561 -5.37 35.02 -26.90
CA LEU A 561 -6.55 34.15 -26.76
C LEU A 561 -6.91 33.83 -25.30
N ASP A 562 -5.91 33.84 -24.41
CA ASP A 562 -6.12 33.64 -22.99
C ASP A 562 -6.54 34.92 -22.26
N VAL A 563 -6.16 36.07 -22.82
CA VAL A 563 -6.42 37.40 -22.23
C VAL A 563 -7.76 37.97 -22.69
N GLU A 564 -8.14 37.77 -23.95
CA GLU A 564 -9.35 38.33 -24.56
C GLU A 564 -10.66 38.05 -23.80
N PRO A 565 -10.94 36.78 -23.33
CA PRO A 565 -12.17 36.52 -22.59
C PRO A 565 -12.22 37.25 -21.25
N ALA A 566 -11.06 37.42 -20.60
CA ALA A 566 -10.95 38.11 -19.33
C ALA A 566 -11.12 39.62 -19.48
N LEU A 567 -10.54 40.23 -20.52
CA LEU A 567 -10.72 41.65 -20.83
C LEU A 567 -12.17 41.96 -21.26
N THR A 568 -12.80 41.00 -21.96
CA THR A 568 -14.21 41.12 -22.33
C THR A 568 -15.13 41.04 -21.09
N ALA A 569 -14.86 40.15 -20.15
CA ALA A 569 -15.58 40.03 -18.88
C ALA A 569 -15.45 41.29 -18.00
N LEU A 570 -14.30 41.96 -18.06
CA LEU A 570 -14.04 43.24 -17.38
C LEU A 570 -14.61 44.45 -18.14
N GLN A 571 -15.33 44.26 -19.24
CA GLN A 571 -15.93 45.31 -20.09
C GLN A 571 -14.94 46.36 -20.55
N VAL A 572 -13.68 45.93 -20.85
CA VAL A 572 -12.66 46.81 -21.40
C VAL A 572 -13.05 47.27 -22.80
N ASP A 573 -12.85 48.57 -23.10
CA ASP A 573 -13.18 49.19 -24.37
C ASP A 573 -12.54 48.42 -25.56
N GLU A 574 -13.30 48.33 -26.65
CA GLU A 574 -12.88 47.60 -27.86
C GLU A 574 -11.56 48.09 -28.43
N THR A 575 -11.37 49.42 -28.44
CA THR A 575 -10.11 50.03 -28.95
C THR A 575 -8.90 49.62 -28.10
N LEU A 576 -9.05 49.54 -26.78
CA LEU A 576 -7.99 49.13 -25.89
C LEU A 576 -7.70 47.60 -25.98
N ARG A 577 -8.74 46.77 -26.18
CA ARG A 577 -8.59 45.33 -26.44
C ARG A 577 -7.83 45.07 -27.74
N GLN A 578 -8.12 45.80 -28.80
CA GLN A 578 -7.42 45.71 -30.07
C GLN A 578 -5.96 46.17 -29.93
N GLU A 579 -5.69 47.21 -29.13
CA GLU A 579 -4.33 47.67 -28.88
C GLU A 579 -3.49 46.63 -28.13
N VAL A 580 -4.05 46.00 -27.11
CA VAL A 580 -3.39 44.89 -26.38
C VAL A 580 -3.16 43.67 -27.30
N ARG A 581 -4.10 43.39 -28.18
CA ARG A 581 -3.97 42.34 -29.20
C ARG A 581 -2.80 42.62 -30.14
N GLU A 582 -2.74 43.83 -30.68
CA GLU A 582 -1.63 44.25 -31.55
C GLU A 582 -0.28 44.13 -30.84
N LEU A 583 -0.17 44.60 -29.61
CA LEU A 583 1.07 44.51 -28.82
C LEU A 583 1.51 43.07 -28.61
N LEU A 584 0.61 42.18 -28.18
CA LEU A 584 0.94 40.77 -27.96
C LEU A 584 1.29 40.04 -29.26
N SER A 585 0.52 40.25 -30.33
CA SER A 585 0.79 39.69 -31.65
C SER A 585 2.15 40.14 -32.19
N ARG A 586 2.50 41.42 -32.02
CA ARG A 586 3.78 41.98 -32.44
C ARG A 586 4.96 41.41 -31.65
N PHE A 587 4.78 41.16 -30.34
CA PHE A 587 5.74 40.50 -29.51
C PHE A 587 5.94 39.01 -29.88
N GLU A 588 4.88 38.32 -30.24
CA GLU A 588 4.95 36.94 -30.74
C GLU A 588 5.69 36.88 -32.07
N THR A 589 5.43 37.82 -32.99
CA THR A 589 6.14 37.91 -34.26
C THR A 589 7.63 38.14 -34.06
N TRP A 590 8.03 38.99 -33.13
CA TRP A 590 9.45 39.22 -32.82
C TRP A 590 10.14 38.00 -32.20
N GLN A 591 9.44 37.29 -31.37
CA GLN A 591 9.96 36.09 -30.69
C GLN A 591 10.23 34.95 -31.70
N TYR A 592 9.40 34.82 -32.73
CA TYR A 592 9.50 33.73 -33.71
C TYR A 592 10.17 34.10 -35.04
N ALA A 593 10.12 35.36 -35.44
CA ALA A 593 10.66 35.78 -36.76
C ALA A 593 12.11 36.33 -36.73
N GLY A 594 12.69 36.52 -35.54
CA GLY A 594 14.08 36.93 -35.37
C GLY A 594 14.43 38.30 -35.98
N LEU A 595 13.46 39.16 -36.29
CA LEU A 595 13.69 40.49 -36.85
C LEU A 595 14.03 41.48 -35.73
N PRO A 596 15.23 42.09 -35.72
CA PRO A 596 15.57 43.13 -34.76
C PRO A 596 14.77 44.40 -35.10
N GLY A 597 13.88 44.81 -34.21
CA GLY A 597 13.26 46.14 -34.29
C GLY A 597 14.35 47.22 -34.23
N THR A 598 14.19 48.32 -35.01
CA THR A 598 15.07 49.46 -34.89
C THR A 598 14.95 50.09 -33.49
N ALA A 599 15.99 50.75 -33.01
CA ALA A 599 15.96 51.35 -31.65
C ALA A 599 14.79 52.37 -31.49
N GLY A 600 14.34 52.99 -32.58
CA GLY A 600 13.16 53.87 -32.62
C GLY A 600 11.84 53.13 -32.46
N ASP A 601 11.70 51.94 -33.05
CA ASP A 601 10.52 51.10 -32.91
C ASP A 601 10.33 50.59 -31.47
N LEU A 602 11.43 50.22 -30.84
CA LEU A 602 11.42 49.76 -29.42
C LEU A 602 10.96 50.86 -28.46
N ALA A 603 11.41 52.10 -28.67
CA ALA A 603 10.97 53.23 -27.84
C ALA A 603 9.49 53.54 -27.99
N GLN A 604 8.96 53.47 -29.21
CA GLN A 604 7.54 53.70 -29.50
C GLN A 604 6.66 52.60 -28.91
N ILE A 605 7.04 51.31 -29.04
CA ILE A 605 6.30 50.19 -28.53
C ILE A 605 6.33 50.16 -27.00
N ARG A 606 7.47 50.53 -26.37
CA ARG A 606 7.56 50.73 -24.95
C ARG A 606 6.55 51.77 -24.45
N ALA A 607 6.46 52.92 -25.10
CA ALA A 607 5.51 53.96 -24.75
C ALA A 607 4.06 53.50 -24.89
N ARG A 608 3.73 52.79 -25.98
CA ARG A 608 2.39 52.20 -26.18
C ARG A 608 2.06 51.14 -25.16
N THR A 609 3.01 50.27 -24.80
CA THR A 609 2.84 49.23 -23.79
C THR A 609 2.53 49.81 -22.39
N LEU A 610 3.23 50.90 -22.05
CA LEU A 610 3.01 51.60 -20.79
C LEU A 610 1.66 52.32 -20.79
N ASP A 611 1.27 53.00 -21.87
CA ASP A 611 -0.02 53.67 -22.01
C ASP A 611 -1.19 52.68 -21.94
N ALA A 612 -1.10 51.58 -22.67
CA ALA A 612 -2.11 50.53 -22.64
C ALA A 612 -2.25 49.91 -21.24
N ALA A 613 -1.15 49.66 -20.50
CA ALA A 613 -1.19 49.15 -19.16
C ALA A 613 -1.83 50.13 -18.14
N ARG A 614 -1.51 51.42 -18.26
CA ARG A 614 -2.12 52.47 -17.41
C ARG A 614 -3.62 52.63 -17.64
N ARG A 615 -4.06 52.52 -18.90
CA ARG A 615 -5.49 52.55 -19.24
C ARG A 615 -6.22 51.29 -18.76
N LEU A 616 -5.58 50.17 -18.85
CA LEU A 616 -6.10 48.90 -18.32
C LEU A 616 -6.32 48.93 -16.79
N GLU A 617 -5.50 49.67 -16.05
CA GLU A 617 -5.59 49.76 -14.59
C GLU A 617 -6.94 50.29 -14.12
N ALA A 618 -7.64 51.12 -14.94
CA ALA A 618 -8.98 51.63 -14.63
C ALA A 618 -10.06 50.56 -14.62
N TYR A 619 -9.81 49.39 -15.23
CA TYR A 619 -10.76 48.28 -15.32
C TYR A 619 -10.45 47.14 -14.32
N PHE A 620 -9.30 47.20 -13.67
CA PHE A 620 -8.95 46.20 -12.63
C PHE A 620 -9.34 46.72 -11.24
N PRO A 621 -9.96 45.88 -10.37
CA PRO A 621 -10.41 46.29 -9.04
C PRO A 621 -9.26 46.53 -8.06
#